data_c0767cfe3434d0023a2c5b880a50de81
#
_entry.id   c0767cfe3434d0023a2c5b880a50de81
#
_cell.length_a   1.000
_cell.length_b   1.000
_cell.length_c   1.000
_cell.angle_alpha   90.00
_cell.angle_beta   90.00
_cell.angle_gamma   90.00
#
_symmetry.space_group_name_H-M   'P 1'
#
loop_
_entity.id
_entity.type
_entity.pdbx_description
1 polymer ?
#
loop_
_entity_poly.entity_id
_entity_poly.type
_entity_poly.pdbx_seq_one_letter_code
_entity_poly.pdbx_strand_id
1 'polypeptide(L)'
;MGRVLIMLARGLVPAVVVGGQSWVDVRDIAAGAIAAAERGKRGERYVLSGRWLPMLDFMRIAARAAGVSPPLFELPTSVARGFAPLAERAARLMKKEPLFTRASFDALEPSPRDYGDAATRDLGYAPRDLEQTLAETFAWYGERGMMPRGGRLARMLGVTQRT
;
A
#
# COMPACT_ATOMS: atom_id res chain seq x y z
N MET A 1 -0.04 4.44 4.22
CA MET A 1 -0.36 4.03 2.84
C MET A 1 -1.74 4.51 2.38
N GLY A 2 -2.79 4.45 3.16
CA GLY A 2 -4.16 4.83 2.74
C GLY A 2 -4.28 6.20 2.04
N ARG A 3 -3.63 7.24 2.57
CA ARG A 3 -3.62 8.59 1.94
C ARG A 3 -3.01 8.57 0.52
N VAL A 4 -1.96 7.76 0.31
CA VAL A 4 -1.31 7.64 -1.00
C VAL A 4 -2.24 6.96 -2.01
N LEU A 5 -2.98 5.94 -1.61
CA LEU A 5 -3.99 5.29 -2.45
C LEU A 5 -5.12 6.24 -2.84
N ILE A 6 -5.59 7.09 -1.90
CA ILE A 6 -6.60 8.12 -2.20
C ILE A 6 -6.02 9.16 -3.17
N MET A 7 -4.76 9.57 -3.01
CA MET A 7 -4.10 10.49 -3.95
C MET A 7 -3.93 9.85 -5.32
N LEU A 8 -3.57 8.57 -5.40
CA LEU A 8 -3.51 7.82 -6.65
C LEU A 8 -4.86 7.83 -7.36
N ALA A 9 -5.92 7.52 -6.64
CA ALA A 9 -7.28 7.54 -7.18
C ALA A 9 -7.72 8.94 -7.68
N ARG A 10 -7.09 9.99 -7.17
CA ARG A 10 -7.28 11.39 -7.62
C ARG A 10 -6.36 11.80 -8.77
N GLY A 11 -5.48 10.90 -9.24
CA GLY A 11 -4.49 11.23 -10.28
C GLY A 11 -3.36 12.16 -9.80
N LEU A 12 -3.13 12.24 -8.49
CA LEU A 12 -2.15 13.16 -7.88
C LEU A 12 -0.81 12.50 -7.57
N VAL A 13 -0.55 11.29 -8.11
CA VAL A 13 0.72 10.57 -7.93
C VAL A 13 1.38 10.36 -9.29
N PRO A 14 2.15 11.35 -9.79
CA PRO A 14 2.78 11.27 -11.11
C PRO A 14 3.99 10.34 -11.13
N ALA A 15 4.66 10.17 -10.00
CA ALA A 15 5.87 9.38 -9.85
C ALA A 15 5.93 8.70 -8.49
N VAL A 16 6.76 7.67 -8.39
CA VAL A 16 7.07 6.96 -7.15
C VAL A 16 8.58 6.92 -6.92
N VAL A 17 9.02 6.53 -5.75
CA VAL A 17 10.45 6.38 -5.43
C VAL A 17 10.85 4.92 -5.65
N VAL A 18 12.06 4.72 -6.20
CA VAL A 18 12.65 3.39 -6.37
C VAL A 18 12.75 2.67 -5.02
N GLY A 19 12.40 1.40 -5.02
CA GLY A 19 12.38 0.51 -3.86
C GLY A 19 11.08 -0.26 -3.81
N GLY A 20 10.92 -1.11 -2.81
CA GLY A 20 9.74 -1.94 -2.65
C GLY A 20 9.51 -2.31 -1.18
N GLN A 21 8.47 -3.06 -0.96
CA GLN A 21 8.18 -3.64 0.35
C GLN A 21 7.20 -4.80 0.22
N SER A 22 7.04 -5.55 1.30
CA SER A 22 6.07 -6.63 1.37
C SER A 22 4.68 -6.08 1.68
N TRP A 23 3.72 -6.44 0.84
CA TRP A 23 2.33 -5.99 0.92
C TRP A 23 1.46 -7.13 1.42
N VAL A 24 0.67 -6.86 2.42
CA VAL A 24 -0.20 -7.86 3.04
C VAL A 24 -1.49 -7.21 3.54
N ASP A 25 -2.57 -7.96 3.53
CA ASP A 25 -3.83 -7.54 4.12
C ASP A 25 -3.78 -7.67 5.65
N VAL A 26 -4.27 -6.67 6.35
CA VAL A 26 -4.29 -6.69 7.83
C VAL A 26 -5.11 -7.85 8.40
N ARG A 27 -6.12 -8.32 7.68
CA ARG A 27 -6.94 -9.47 8.08
C ARG A 27 -6.14 -10.77 8.06
N ASP A 28 -5.19 -10.90 7.13
CA ASP A 28 -4.30 -12.06 7.05
C ASP A 28 -3.26 -12.02 8.16
N ILE A 29 -2.75 -10.82 8.52
CA ILE A 29 -1.91 -10.65 9.71
C ILE A 29 -2.67 -11.07 10.96
N ALA A 30 -3.92 -10.62 11.13
CA ALA A 30 -4.74 -10.97 12.28
C ALA A 30 -4.99 -12.49 12.36
N ALA A 31 -5.35 -13.12 11.23
CA ALA A 31 -5.54 -14.57 11.16
C ALA A 31 -4.24 -15.34 11.46
N GLY A 32 -3.11 -14.88 10.92
CA GLY A 32 -1.80 -15.47 11.19
C GLY A 32 -1.37 -15.34 12.65
N ALA A 33 -1.66 -14.19 13.27
CA ALA A 33 -1.38 -13.99 14.70
C ALA A 33 -2.22 -14.90 15.61
N ILE A 34 -3.51 -15.08 15.29
CA ILE A 34 -4.37 -16.04 16.00
C ILE A 34 -3.84 -17.45 15.82
N ALA A 35 -3.51 -17.85 14.58
CA ALA A 35 -2.93 -19.16 14.30
C ALA A 35 -1.61 -19.39 15.05
N ALA A 36 -0.78 -18.38 15.19
CA ALA A 36 0.46 -18.46 15.96
C ALA A 36 0.20 -18.65 17.46
N ALA A 37 -0.83 -18.00 18.01
CA ALA A 37 -1.22 -18.20 19.41
C ALA A 37 -1.77 -19.62 19.68
N GLU A 38 -2.49 -20.20 18.72
CA GLU A 38 -3.11 -21.52 18.85
C GLU A 38 -2.17 -22.70 18.53
N ARG A 39 -1.33 -22.55 17.50
CA ARG A 39 -0.54 -23.64 16.92
C ARG A 39 0.96 -23.35 16.82
N GLY A 40 1.38 -22.15 17.23
CA GLY A 40 2.78 -21.76 17.16
C GLY A 40 3.67 -22.61 18.06
N LYS A 41 4.87 -22.93 17.59
CA LYS A 41 5.87 -23.66 18.37
C LYS A 41 6.52 -22.72 19.39
N ARG A 42 6.70 -23.19 20.60
CA ARG A 42 7.31 -22.40 21.68
C ARG A 42 8.72 -21.94 21.31
N GLY A 43 8.97 -20.64 21.40
CA GLY A 43 10.27 -20.04 21.08
C GLY A 43 10.49 -19.77 19.57
N GLU A 44 9.57 -20.18 18.71
CA GLU A 44 9.65 -19.89 17.27
C GLU A 44 9.18 -18.46 16.96
N ARG A 45 9.75 -17.89 15.90
CA ARG A 45 9.37 -16.57 15.39
C ARG A 45 8.75 -16.72 14.00
N TYR A 46 7.55 -16.20 13.85
CA TYR A 46 6.80 -16.22 12.60
C TYR A 46 6.74 -14.84 11.99
N VAL A 47 7.22 -14.69 10.77
CA VAL A 47 7.07 -13.46 9.99
C VAL A 47 5.85 -13.60 9.11
N LEU A 48 4.83 -12.77 9.38
CA LEU A 48 3.59 -12.73 8.62
C LEU A 48 3.72 -11.67 7.52
N SER A 49 4.44 -12.00 6.47
CA SER A 49 4.65 -11.11 5.31
C SER A 49 3.69 -11.46 4.20
N GLY A 50 3.52 -10.52 3.26
CA GLY A 50 2.81 -10.77 2.02
C GLY A 50 3.74 -10.77 0.80
N ARG A 51 3.18 -10.47 -0.37
CA ARG A 51 3.94 -10.40 -1.61
C ARG A 51 4.85 -9.18 -1.61
N TRP A 52 6.16 -9.38 -1.79
CA TRP A 52 7.06 -8.26 -2.05
C TRP A 52 6.89 -7.76 -3.47
N LEU A 53 6.77 -6.45 -3.64
CA LEU A 53 6.70 -5.79 -4.94
C LEU A 53 7.48 -4.48 -4.94
N PRO A 54 8.10 -4.14 -6.08
CA PRO A 54 8.55 -2.77 -6.34
C PRO A 54 7.39 -1.79 -6.17
N MET A 55 7.69 -0.57 -5.71
CA MET A 55 6.66 0.45 -5.47
C MET A 55 5.86 0.78 -6.74
N LEU A 56 6.53 0.83 -7.90
CA LEU A 56 5.86 1.11 -9.17
C LEU A 56 4.87 0.00 -9.55
N ASP A 57 5.24 -1.26 -9.34
CA ASP A 57 4.37 -2.39 -9.68
C ASP A 57 3.15 -2.46 -8.74
N PHE A 58 3.36 -2.21 -7.44
CA PHE A 58 2.26 -2.05 -6.49
C PHE A 58 1.30 -0.94 -6.94
N MET A 59 1.84 0.23 -7.31
CA MET A 59 1.02 1.36 -7.75
C MET A 59 0.31 1.10 -9.09
N ARG A 60 0.90 0.30 -9.98
CA ARG A 60 0.23 -0.15 -11.21
C ARG A 60 -0.98 -1.04 -10.92
N ILE A 61 -0.83 -1.97 -9.97
CA ILE A 61 -1.93 -2.81 -9.52
C ILE A 61 -3.01 -1.95 -8.87
N ALA A 62 -2.63 -1.05 -7.96
CA ALA A 62 -3.57 -0.15 -7.29
C ALA A 62 -4.29 0.79 -8.28
N ALA A 63 -3.59 1.29 -9.30
CA ALA A 63 -4.19 2.14 -10.33
C ALA A 63 -5.23 1.37 -11.17
N ARG A 64 -4.93 0.11 -11.52
CA ARG A 64 -5.92 -0.77 -12.19
C ARG A 64 -7.16 -0.96 -11.32
N ALA A 65 -6.98 -1.29 -10.04
CA ALA A 65 -8.08 -1.47 -9.10
C ALA A 65 -8.91 -0.19 -8.91
N ALA A 66 -8.26 0.98 -8.93
CA ALA A 66 -8.92 2.28 -8.83
C ALA A 66 -9.50 2.79 -10.17
N GLY A 67 -9.20 2.15 -11.30
CA GLY A 67 -9.65 2.59 -12.63
C GLY A 67 -9.01 3.90 -13.09
N VAL A 68 -7.76 4.17 -12.68
CA VAL A 68 -7.01 5.39 -13.02
C VAL A 68 -5.69 5.05 -13.69
N SER A 69 -5.02 6.06 -14.26
CA SER A 69 -3.68 5.89 -14.84
C SER A 69 -2.63 5.68 -13.75
N PRO A 70 -1.69 4.74 -13.95
CA PRO A 70 -0.59 4.53 -13.00
C PRO A 70 0.42 5.67 -13.05
N PRO A 71 1.31 5.78 -12.05
CA PRO A 71 2.47 6.66 -12.09
C PRO A 71 3.33 6.39 -13.32
N LEU A 72 3.91 7.45 -13.88
CA LEU A 72 4.61 7.40 -15.18
C LEU A 72 6.04 6.88 -15.05
N PHE A 73 6.73 7.20 -13.94
CA PHE A 73 8.15 6.88 -13.76
C PHE A 73 8.55 6.74 -12.28
N GLU A 74 9.74 6.19 -12.06
CA GLU A 74 10.36 6.09 -10.76
C GLU A 74 11.44 7.15 -10.59
N LEU A 75 11.48 7.75 -9.39
CA LEU A 75 12.52 8.68 -8.98
C LEU A 75 13.60 7.95 -8.19
N PRO A 76 14.89 8.12 -8.54
CA PRO A 76 15.97 7.62 -7.70
C PRO A 76 15.85 8.15 -6.26
N THR A 77 16.18 7.31 -5.29
CA THR A 77 16.09 7.65 -3.86
C THR A 77 16.94 8.87 -3.50
N SER A 78 18.10 9.04 -4.17
CA SER A 78 18.98 10.21 -3.99
C SER A 78 18.28 11.52 -4.37
N VAL A 79 17.57 11.53 -5.50
CA VAL A 79 16.80 12.69 -5.96
C VAL A 79 15.65 12.98 -4.98
N ALA A 80 14.88 11.96 -4.61
CA ALA A 80 13.78 12.10 -3.67
C ALA A 80 14.23 12.63 -2.31
N ARG A 81 15.36 12.14 -1.78
CA ARG A 81 15.97 12.64 -0.54
C ARG A 81 16.41 14.11 -0.63
N GLY A 82 16.90 14.54 -1.78
CA GLY A 82 17.28 15.94 -2.01
C GLY A 82 16.08 16.90 -1.91
N PHE A 83 14.93 16.49 -2.39
CA PHE A 83 13.69 17.27 -2.33
C PHE A 83 12.92 17.15 -1.01
N ALA A 84 13.22 16.17 -0.16
CA ALA A 84 12.50 15.94 1.09
C ALA A 84 12.43 17.18 2.01
N PRO A 85 13.52 17.95 2.26
CA PRO A 85 13.46 19.13 3.11
C PRO A 85 12.51 20.22 2.61
N LEU A 86 12.46 20.38 1.26
CA LEU A 86 11.56 21.35 0.65
C LEU A 86 10.10 20.92 0.76
N ALA A 87 9.83 19.63 0.52
CA ALA A 87 8.50 19.05 0.68
C ALA A 87 8.02 19.12 2.15
N GLU A 88 8.91 18.87 3.12
CA GLU A 88 8.58 19.00 4.55
C GLU A 88 8.28 20.45 4.95
N ARG A 89 9.04 21.43 4.43
CA ARG A 89 8.77 22.85 4.67
C ARG A 89 7.43 23.28 4.08
N ALA A 90 7.14 22.87 2.83
CA ALA A 90 5.87 23.17 2.19
C ALA A 90 4.69 22.54 2.94
N ALA A 91 4.82 21.28 3.39
CA ALA A 91 3.80 20.60 4.17
C ALA A 91 3.52 21.30 5.51
N ARG A 92 4.58 21.77 6.21
CA ARG A 92 4.45 22.54 7.47
C ARG A 92 3.73 23.87 7.27
N LEU A 93 4.07 24.61 6.19
CA LEU A 93 3.37 25.85 5.84
C LEU A 93 1.89 25.62 5.54
N MET A 94 1.56 24.50 4.91
CA MET A 94 0.18 24.10 4.59
C MET A 94 -0.54 23.42 5.76
N LYS A 95 0.07 23.29 6.94
CA LYS A 95 -0.43 22.53 8.12
C LYS A 95 -0.84 21.10 7.76
N LYS A 96 -0.12 20.47 6.83
CA LYS A 96 -0.33 19.08 6.40
C LYS A 96 0.86 18.22 6.82
N GLU A 97 0.58 16.99 7.19
CA GLU A 97 1.66 16.02 7.45
C GLU A 97 2.39 15.68 6.14
N PRO A 98 3.72 15.74 6.12
CA PRO A 98 4.48 15.34 4.93
C PRO A 98 4.28 13.86 4.65
N LEU A 99 3.97 13.51 3.39
CA LEU A 99 3.81 12.12 2.96
C LEU A 99 5.15 11.42 2.73
N PHE A 100 6.17 12.21 2.41
CA PHE A 100 7.52 11.77 2.12
C PHE A 100 8.46 12.35 3.16
N THR A 101 8.88 11.51 4.09
CA THR A 101 9.90 11.81 5.10
C THR A 101 11.13 10.97 4.83
N ARG A 102 12.27 11.35 5.39
CA ARG A 102 13.49 10.53 5.31
C ARG A 102 13.23 9.10 5.81
N ALA A 103 12.53 8.96 6.91
CA ALA A 103 12.16 7.66 7.47
C ALA A 103 11.30 6.81 6.49
N SER A 104 10.45 7.46 5.68
CA SER A 104 9.66 6.74 4.67
C SER A 104 10.53 6.15 3.56
N PHE A 105 11.64 6.80 3.22
CA PHE A 105 12.59 6.27 2.23
C PHE A 105 13.47 5.17 2.81
N ASP A 106 13.82 5.25 4.09
CA ASP A 106 14.62 4.23 4.77
C ASP A 106 13.84 2.93 5.00
N ALA A 107 12.51 3.01 4.99
CA ALA A 107 11.62 1.85 5.06
C ALA A 107 11.46 1.09 3.74
N LEU A 108 11.92 1.66 2.61
CA LEU A 108 11.87 0.98 1.32
C LEU A 108 13.02 -0.03 1.21
N GLU A 109 12.68 -1.26 0.90
CA GLU A 109 13.65 -2.34 0.71
C GLU A 109 14.09 -2.39 -0.76
N PRO A 110 15.40 -2.52 -1.03
CA PRO A 110 15.90 -2.58 -2.41
C PRO A 110 15.56 -3.91 -3.09
N SER A 111 15.36 -4.96 -2.32
CA SER A 111 15.06 -6.33 -2.80
C SER A 111 14.19 -7.08 -1.80
N PRO A 112 13.52 -8.16 -2.24
CA PRO A 112 12.77 -9.02 -1.34
C PRO A 112 13.70 -9.63 -0.29
N ARG A 113 13.22 -9.70 0.95
CA ARG A 113 13.86 -10.47 2.02
C ARG A 113 13.24 -11.85 2.06
N ASP A 114 14.10 -12.85 2.19
CA ASP A 114 13.65 -14.20 2.52
C ASP A 114 13.40 -14.27 4.03
N TYR A 115 12.14 -14.34 4.40
CA TYR A 115 11.73 -14.51 5.80
C TYR A 115 11.53 -15.96 6.18
N GLY A 116 11.81 -16.90 5.25
CA GLY A 116 11.51 -18.31 5.40
C GLY A 116 10.01 -18.60 5.29
N ASP A 117 9.69 -19.87 5.27
CA ASP A 117 8.33 -20.37 5.09
C ASP A 117 7.72 -20.93 6.41
N ALA A 118 8.31 -20.61 7.55
CA ALA A 118 7.87 -21.12 8.86
C ALA A 118 6.38 -20.82 9.14
N ALA A 119 5.91 -19.62 8.79
CA ALA A 119 4.51 -19.28 8.97
C ALA A 119 3.60 -20.11 8.06
N THR A 120 3.96 -20.32 6.81
CA THR A 120 3.19 -21.17 5.88
C THR A 120 3.19 -22.63 6.34
N ARG A 121 4.36 -23.17 6.70
CA ARG A 121 4.52 -24.57 7.08
C ARG A 121 3.85 -24.91 8.40
N ASP A 122 4.05 -24.09 9.43
CA ASP A 122 3.62 -24.41 10.80
C ASP A 122 2.22 -23.87 11.13
N LEU A 123 1.82 -22.76 10.53
CA LEU A 123 0.55 -22.09 10.79
C LEU A 123 -0.47 -22.24 9.66
N GLY A 124 -0.04 -22.69 8.48
CA GLY A 124 -0.87 -22.67 7.28
C GLY A 124 -1.14 -21.25 6.78
N TYR A 125 -0.21 -20.31 7.05
CA TYR A 125 -0.36 -18.92 6.64
C TYR A 125 -0.29 -18.78 5.12
N ALA A 126 -1.36 -18.26 4.53
CA ALA A 126 -1.46 -17.99 3.10
C ALA A 126 -2.16 -16.63 2.91
N PRO A 127 -1.42 -15.55 2.67
CA PRO A 127 -2.02 -14.24 2.46
C PRO A 127 -2.83 -14.23 1.16
N ARG A 128 -3.95 -13.51 1.19
CA ARG A 128 -4.83 -13.34 0.03
C ARG A 128 -4.16 -12.56 -1.08
N ASP A 129 -4.82 -12.59 -2.25
CA ASP A 129 -4.36 -11.83 -3.40
C ASP A 129 -4.41 -10.31 -3.13
N LEU A 130 -3.34 -9.63 -3.54
CA LEU A 130 -3.19 -8.18 -3.39
C LEU A 130 -4.21 -7.42 -4.24
N GLU A 131 -4.53 -7.91 -5.43
CA GLU A 131 -5.53 -7.34 -6.33
C GLU A 131 -6.90 -7.31 -5.66
N GLN A 132 -7.28 -8.39 -4.99
CA GLN A 132 -8.52 -8.46 -4.22
C GLN A 132 -8.49 -7.47 -3.05
N THR A 133 -7.41 -7.45 -2.26
CA THR A 133 -7.23 -6.51 -1.14
C THR A 133 -7.39 -5.05 -1.59
N LEU A 134 -6.80 -4.69 -2.72
CA LEU A 134 -6.89 -3.32 -3.24
C LEU A 134 -8.28 -2.99 -3.76
N ALA A 135 -8.93 -3.92 -4.45
CA ALA A 135 -10.30 -3.73 -4.93
C ALA A 135 -11.27 -3.48 -3.75
N GLU A 136 -11.20 -4.30 -2.71
CA GLU A 136 -12.01 -4.14 -1.49
C GLU A 136 -11.67 -2.83 -0.75
N THR A 137 -10.39 -2.45 -0.69
CA THR A 137 -9.95 -1.18 -0.09
C THR A 137 -10.55 0.02 -0.82
N PHE A 138 -10.52 0.03 -2.15
CA PHE A 138 -11.11 1.12 -2.92
C PHE A 138 -12.63 1.13 -2.85
N ALA A 139 -13.29 -0.03 -2.80
CA ALA A 139 -14.72 -0.12 -2.55
C ALA A 139 -15.09 0.54 -1.22
N TRP A 140 -14.36 0.20 -0.15
CA TRP A 140 -14.56 0.78 1.17
C TRP A 140 -14.32 2.30 1.19
N TYR A 141 -13.30 2.82 0.47
CA TYR A 141 -13.11 4.26 0.32
C TYR A 141 -14.28 4.91 -0.42
N GLY A 142 -14.85 4.22 -1.42
CA GLY A 142 -16.03 4.69 -2.16
C GLY A 142 -17.26 4.83 -1.26
N GLU A 143 -17.57 3.82 -0.47
CA GLU A 143 -18.67 3.81 0.50
C GLU A 143 -18.56 4.94 1.53
N ARG A 144 -17.33 5.30 1.91
CA ARG A 144 -17.04 6.39 2.86
C ARG A 144 -16.91 7.76 2.23
N GLY A 145 -17.18 7.90 0.93
CA GLY A 145 -17.08 9.17 0.22
C GLY A 145 -15.66 9.75 0.11
N MET A 146 -14.63 8.92 0.32
CA MET A 146 -13.22 9.34 0.25
C MET A 146 -12.69 9.39 -1.19
N MET A 147 -13.41 8.75 -2.12
CA MET A 147 -13.03 8.70 -3.54
C MET A 147 -13.48 9.96 -4.27
N PRO A 148 -12.76 10.39 -5.33
CA PRO A 148 -13.17 11.50 -6.15
C PRO A 148 -14.51 11.20 -6.83
N ARG A 149 -15.43 12.18 -6.83
CA ARG A 149 -16.70 12.07 -7.53
C ARG A 149 -16.45 12.07 -9.04
N GLY A 150 -16.84 11.00 -9.74
CA GLY A 150 -16.78 10.93 -11.20
C GLY A 150 -15.71 10.01 -11.80
N GLY A 151 -14.93 9.26 -11.01
CA GLY A 151 -14.00 8.26 -11.53
C GLY A 151 -14.72 7.05 -12.14
N ARG A 152 -14.04 6.30 -13.03
CA ARG A 152 -14.56 5.06 -13.64
C ARG A 152 -15.07 4.06 -12.59
N LEU A 153 -14.43 4.01 -11.42
CA LEU A 153 -14.80 3.12 -10.31
C LEU A 153 -16.16 3.51 -9.71
N ALA A 154 -16.47 4.80 -9.57
CA ALA A 154 -17.77 5.24 -9.07
C ALA A 154 -18.92 4.77 -9.98
N ARG A 155 -18.65 4.67 -11.28
CA ARG A 155 -19.59 4.11 -12.29
C ARG A 155 -19.68 2.57 -12.21
N MET A 156 -18.58 1.88 -11.98
CA MET A 156 -18.57 0.41 -11.87
C MET A 156 -19.20 -0.11 -10.59
N LEU A 157 -19.08 0.63 -9.48
CA LEU A 157 -19.62 0.25 -8.18
C LEU A 157 -21.09 0.72 -7.97
N GLY A 158 -21.72 1.31 -9.00
CA GLY A 158 -23.12 1.71 -8.92
C GLY A 158 -23.41 2.77 -7.84
N VAL A 159 -22.39 3.55 -7.42
CA VAL A 159 -22.55 4.67 -6.50
C VAL A 159 -23.21 5.81 -7.26
N THR A 160 -24.48 5.60 -7.63
CA THR A 160 -25.34 6.62 -8.19
C THR A 160 -25.73 7.56 -7.06
N GLN A 161 -25.54 8.84 -7.29
CA GLN A 161 -25.95 9.92 -6.40
C GLN A 161 -27.41 9.73 -5.96
N ARG A 162 -27.64 9.64 -4.66
CA ARG A 162 -28.89 10.14 -4.10
C ARG A 162 -28.66 11.60 -3.76
N THR A 163 -29.27 12.44 -4.57
CA THR A 163 -29.52 13.87 -4.28
C THR A 163 -30.20 14.03 -2.95
#